data_fea7a8000f342a41e55d9748dc865e13
#
_entry.id   fea7a8000f342a41e55d9748dc865e13
#
_cell.length_a   1.000
_cell.length_b   1.000
_cell.length_c   1.000
_cell.angle_alpha   90.00
_cell.angle_beta   90.00
_cell.angle_gamma   90.00
#
_symmetry.space_group_name_H-M   'P 1'
#
loop_
_entity.id
_entity.type
_entity.pdbx_description
1 polymer ?
#
loop_
_entity_poly.entity_id
_entity_poly.type
_entity_poly.pdbx_seq_one_letter_code
_entity_poly.pdbx_strand_id
1 'polypeptide(L)'
;MRELILVTGSNGKFAKVLKNKNKILQLKFLTKKDLNILSIRSIEKAVNKYKPKIILHCAALSRPMSIHDTDISKSINLNIIGTANVVKVCLKYNIKIIYFSTGYVYECTKGNYKESDAVKPFNNYGLSKLAGECSVQMYKNSLILRITMTEKPFIHKKGYTNLYSNYMYHEDLVKILPRLIHKFGIINVGGKLRSVYNFGKLNNKKIIKTKCIDKNIPLKQTMNLDKLKKILK
;
A
#
# COMPACT_ATOMS: atom_id res chain seq x y z
N MET A 1 23.25 -13.45 -8.84
CA MET A 1 22.43 -12.53 -9.68
C MET A 1 21.32 -11.92 -8.82
N ARG A 2 21.03 -10.62 -8.96
CA ARG A 2 19.91 -9.98 -8.24
C ARG A 2 18.58 -10.50 -8.79
N GLU A 3 17.63 -10.77 -7.90
CA GLU A 3 16.30 -11.26 -8.30
C GLU A 3 15.50 -10.18 -9.03
N LEU A 4 14.92 -10.51 -10.18
CA LEU A 4 14.07 -9.60 -10.92
C LEU A 4 12.70 -9.49 -10.24
N ILE A 5 12.27 -8.26 -9.98
CA ILE A 5 10.99 -7.91 -9.40
C ILE A 5 10.13 -7.21 -10.45
N LEU A 6 8.96 -7.75 -10.78
CA LEU A 6 7.98 -7.03 -11.58
C LEU A 6 7.17 -6.06 -10.70
N VAL A 7 7.02 -4.83 -11.16
CA VAL A 7 6.21 -3.80 -10.50
C VAL A 7 4.96 -3.55 -11.35
N THR A 8 3.78 -3.92 -10.82
CA THR A 8 2.51 -3.60 -11.48
C THR A 8 2.09 -2.16 -11.20
N GLY A 9 1.27 -1.56 -12.07
CA GLY A 9 0.76 -0.21 -11.82
C GLY A 9 1.84 0.88 -11.86
N SER A 10 2.78 0.78 -12.80
CA SER A 10 3.96 1.66 -12.89
C SER A 10 3.63 3.15 -13.08
N ASN A 11 2.42 3.49 -13.51
CA ASN A 11 1.97 4.88 -13.64
C ASN A 11 1.51 5.49 -12.30
N GLY A 12 1.39 4.68 -11.24
CA GLY A 12 1.00 5.10 -9.92
C GLY A 12 2.05 6.01 -9.27
N LYS A 13 1.61 6.87 -8.34
CA LYS A 13 2.47 7.87 -7.68
C LYS A 13 3.65 7.24 -6.95
N PHE A 14 3.42 6.20 -6.15
CA PHE A 14 4.50 5.48 -5.47
C PHE A 14 5.46 4.81 -6.47
N ALA A 15 4.93 4.13 -7.50
CA ALA A 15 5.77 3.46 -8.49
C ALA A 15 6.70 4.42 -9.25
N LYS A 16 6.24 5.64 -9.53
CA LYS A 16 7.08 6.71 -10.12
C LYS A 16 8.22 7.11 -9.18
N VAL A 17 7.94 7.30 -7.88
CA VAL A 17 8.99 7.62 -6.89
C VAL A 17 9.95 6.45 -6.75
N LEU A 18 9.45 5.23 -6.69
CA LEU A 18 10.27 4.02 -6.64
C LEU A 18 11.20 3.92 -7.86
N LYS A 19 10.70 4.17 -9.07
CA LYS A 19 11.49 4.18 -10.31
C LYS A 19 12.64 5.18 -10.24
N ASN A 20 12.38 6.37 -9.73
CA ASN A 20 13.36 7.45 -9.71
C ASN A 20 14.37 7.35 -8.55
N LYS A 21 13.98 6.76 -7.43
CA LYS A 21 14.79 6.74 -6.19
C LYS A 21 15.42 5.39 -5.87
N ASN A 22 14.96 4.30 -6.50
CA ASN A 22 15.55 2.98 -6.27
C ASN A 22 16.95 2.90 -6.88
N LYS A 23 17.90 2.42 -6.07
CA LYS A 23 19.31 2.20 -6.48
C LYS A 23 19.77 0.74 -6.22
N ILE A 24 18.92 -0.08 -5.60
CA ILE A 24 19.33 -1.36 -5.03
C ILE A 24 18.65 -2.54 -5.73
N LEU A 25 17.32 -2.43 -5.94
CA LEU A 25 16.49 -3.52 -6.45
C LEU A 25 16.50 -3.57 -7.97
N GLN A 26 16.50 -4.78 -8.53
CA GLN A 26 16.33 -4.97 -9.97
C GLN A 26 14.85 -5.00 -10.32
N LEU A 27 14.32 -3.86 -10.77
CA LEU A 27 12.90 -3.63 -10.98
C LEU A 27 12.55 -3.52 -12.47
N LYS A 28 11.50 -4.23 -12.90
CA LYS A 28 10.84 -4.03 -14.19
C LYS A 28 9.46 -3.45 -13.97
N PHE A 29 9.27 -2.23 -14.41
CA PHE A 29 8.01 -1.47 -14.28
C PHE A 29 7.09 -1.78 -15.45
N LEU A 30 5.87 -2.23 -15.16
CA LEU A 30 4.87 -2.59 -16.16
C LEU A 30 3.63 -1.70 -16.01
N THR A 31 3.22 -1.10 -17.14
CA THR A 31 1.97 -0.33 -17.25
C THR A 31 0.78 -1.26 -17.43
N LYS A 32 -0.45 -0.73 -17.44
CA LYS A 32 -1.66 -1.51 -17.76
C LYS A 32 -1.59 -2.14 -19.17
N LYS A 33 -0.91 -1.49 -20.13
CA LYS A 33 -0.74 -2.04 -21.49
C LYS A 33 0.18 -3.27 -21.47
N ASP A 34 1.20 -3.27 -20.62
CA ASP A 34 2.17 -4.37 -20.52
C ASP A 34 1.65 -5.53 -19.66
N LEU A 35 0.90 -5.21 -18.60
CA LEU A 35 0.31 -6.15 -17.64
C LEU A 35 -1.02 -5.60 -17.13
N ASN A 36 -2.12 -6.11 -17.69
CA ASN A 36 -3.46 -5.83 -17.20
C ASN A 36 -3.86 -6.83 -16.12
N ILE A 37 -4.00 -6.38 -14.87
CA ILE A 37 -4.35 -7.22 -13.72
C ILE A 37 -5.75 -7.86 -13.82
N LEU A 38 -6.62 -7.33 -14.68
CA LEU A 38 -7.95 -7.92 -14.93
C LEU A 38 -7.91 -9.08 -15.94
N SER A 39 -6.76 -9.34 -16.54
CA SER A 39 -6.57 -10.44 -17.50
C SER A 39 -5.48 -11.39 -17.03
N ILE A 40 -5.85 -12.60 -16.62
CA ILE A 40 -4.91 -13.65 -16.23
C ILE A 40 -3.89 -13.91 -17.37
N ARG A 41 -4.35 -13.99 -18.61
CA ARG A 41 -3.48 -14.17 -19.78
C ARG A 41 -2.42 -13.06 -19.90
N SER A 42 -2.81 -11.79 -19.62
CA SER A 42 -1.87 -10.67 -19.65
C SER A 42 -0.81 -10.77 -18.56
N ILE A 43 -1.19 -11.21 -17.35
CA ILE A 43 -0.26 -11.42 -16.24
C ILE A 43 0.70 -12.58 -16.58
N GLU A 44 0.18 -13.71 -17.05
CA GLU A 44 0.98 -14.88 -17.44
C GLU A 44 1.96 -14.55 -18.58
N LYS A 45 1.51 -13.79 -19.60
CA LYS A 45 2.42 -13.33 -20.68
C LYS A 45 3.59 -12.54 -20.13
N ALA A 46 3.36 -11.64 -19.18
CA ALA A 46 4.41 -10.87 -18.55
C ALA A 46 5.34 -11.77 -17.69
N VAL A 47 4.78 -12.69 -16.91
CA VAL A 47 5.54 -13.63 -16.08
C VAL A 47 6.43 -14.54 -16.96
N ASN A 48 5.89 -15.10 -18.02
CA ASN A 48 6.66 -15.98 -18.95
C ASN A 48 7.78 -15.21 -19.65
N LYS A 49 7.52 -13.95 -20.02
CA LYS A 49 8.52 -13.08 -20.69
C LYS A 49 9.67 -12.72 -19.77
N TYR A 50 9.37 -12.33 -18.53
CA TYR A 50 10.37 -11.74 -17.64
C TYR A 50 10.88 -12.70 -16.55
N LYS A 51 10.20 -13.81 -16.30
CA LYS A 51 10.54 -14.85 -15.31
C LYS A 51 10.92 -14.26 -13.94
N PRO A 52 10.05 -13.42 -13.33
CA PRO A 52 10.36 -12.75 -12.07
C PRO A 52 10.35 -13.74 -10.91
N LYS A 53 11.07 -13.40 -9.84
CA LYS A 53 10.98 -14.09 -8.54
C LYS A 53 9.95 -13.44 -7.62
N ILE A 54 9.68 -12.14 -7.82
CA ILE A 54 8.78 -11.35 -6.98
C ILE A 54 7.89 -10.49 -7.87
N ILE A 55 6.61 -10.37 -7.51
CA ILE A 55 5.69 -9.34 -8.02
C ILE A 55 5.43 -8.33 -6.90
N LEU A 56 5.86 -7.09 -7.11
CA LEU A 56 5.50 -5.94 -6.28
C LEU A 56 4.19 -5.36 -6.81
N HIS A 57 3.09 -5.71 -6.14
CA HIS A 57 1.75 -5.39 -6.62
C HIS A 57 1.32 -4.00 -6.17
N CYS A 58 1.65 -2.98 -7.00
CA CYS A 58 1.29 -1.57 -6.77
C CYS A 58 0.02 -1.14 -7.52
N ALA A 59 -0.48 -1.95 -8.46
CA ALA A 59 -1.69 -1.63 -9.20
C ALA A 59 -2.91 -1.71 -8.29
N ALA A 60 -3.57 -0.58 -8.07
CA ALA A 60 -4.78 -0.46 -7.26
C ALA A 60 -5.50 0.85 -7.58
N LEU A 61 -6.79 0.89 -7.30
CA LEU A 61 -7.56 2.13 -7.19
C LEU A 61 -7.38 2.67 -5.78
N SER A 62 -6.90 3.89 -5.62
CA SER A 62 -6.66 4.48 -4.30
C SER A 62 -7.18 5.90 -4.14
N ARG A 63 -7.28 6.65 -5.24
CA ARG A 63 -7.74 8.06 -5.23
C ARG A 63 -8.46 8.43 -6.53
N PRO A 64 -9.41 9.38 -6.45
CA PRO A 64 -9.93 10.02 -5.24
C PRO A 64 -10.66 9.00 -4.34
N MET A 65 -10.74 9.25 -3.03
CA MET A 65 -11.37 8.31 -2.09
C MET A 65 -12.85 8.11 -2.40
N SER A 66 -13.56 9.16 -2.83
CA SER A 66 -14.98 9.13 -3.20
C SER A 66 -15.31 8.12 -4.32
N ILE A 67 -14.33 7.75 -5.16
CA ILE A 67 -14.57 6.79 -6.25
C ILE A 67 -14.97 5.40 -5.73
N HIS A 68 -14.58 5.06 -4.50
CA HIS A 68 -14.95 3.80 -3.87
C HIS A 68 -16.43 3.76 -3.45
N ASP A 69 -17.08 4.91 -3.41
CA ASP A 69 -18.51 5.07 -3.10
C ASP A 69 -19.32 5.32 -4.38
N THR A 70 -18.76 6.04 -5.36
CA THR A 70 -19.46 6.44 -6.58
C THR A 70 -19.31 5.44 -7.74
N ASP A 71 -18.21 4.66 -7.77
CA ASP A 71 -17.96 3.60 -8.78
C ASP A 71 -17.43 2.34 -8.07
N ILE A 72 -18.34 1.68 -7.35
CA ILE A 72 -18.05 0.47 -6.58
C ILE A 72 -17.54 -0.64 -7.49
N SER A 73 -18.10 -0.77 -8.70
CA SER A 73 -17.68 -1.77 -9.69
C SER A 73 -16.20 -1.66 -10.03
N LYS A 74 -15.71 -0.44 -10.26
CA LYS A 74 -14.30 -0.20 -10.54
C LYS A 74 -13.41 -0.52 -9.34
N SER A 75 -13.88 -0.23 -8.13
CA SER A 75 -13.19 -0.58 -6.89
C SER A 75 -13.07 -2.11 -6.73
N ILE A 76 -14.16 -2.84 -6.93
CA ILE A 76 -14.19 -4.31 -6.91
C ILE A 76 -13.25 -4.87 -7.98
N ASN A 77 -13.38 -4.43 -9.22
CA ASN A 77 -12.57 -4.93 -10.32
C ASN A 77 -11.06 -4.76 -10.05
N LEU A 78 -10.61 -3.56 -9.69
CA LEU A 78 -9.19 -3.30 -9.57
C LEU A 78 -8.59 -3.80 -8.25
N ASN A 79 -9.26 -3.60 -7.12
CA ASN A 79 -8.67 -3.90 -5.81
C ASN A 79 -8.92 -5.34 -5.36
N ILE A 80 -10.00 -5.97 -5.81
CA ILE A 80 -10.38 -7.33 -5.41
C ILE A 80 -10.03 -8.31 -6.53
N ILE A 81 -10.74 -8.26 -7.65
CA ILE A 81 -10.58 -9.22 -8.76
C ILE A 81 -9.17 -9.13 -9.34
N GLY A 82 -8.67 -7.92 -9.61
CA GLY A 82 -7.32 -7.71 -10.11
C GLY A 82 -6.25 -8.27 -9.18
N THR A 83 -6.39 -8.07 -7.86
CA THR A 83 -5.47 -8.63 -6.86
C THR A 83 -5.55 -10.16 -6.83
N ALA A 84 -6.76 -10.73 -6.82
CA ALA A 84 -6.96 -12.18 -6.83
C ALA A 84 -6.36 -12.84 -8.10
N ASN A 85 -6.49 -12.20 -9.27
CA ASN A 85 -5.86 -12.68 -10.50
C ASN A 85 -4.33 -12.71 -10.39
N VAL A 86 -3.72 -11.67 -9.80
CA VAL A 86 -2.26 -11.66 -9.57
C VAL A 86 -1.86 -12.78 -8.62
N VAL A 87 -2.62 -13.02 -7.54
CA VAL A 87 -2.37 -14.12 -6.58
C VAL A 87 -2.44 -15.48 -7.29
N LYS A 88 -3.48 -15.72 -8.12
CA LYS A 88 -3.62 -16.98 -8.87
C LYS A 88 -2.40 -17.25 -9.76
N VAL A 89 -1.89 -16.23 -10.44
CA VAL A 89 -0.69 -16.40 -11.29
C VAL A 89 0.56 -16.59 -10.41
N CYS A 90 0.70 -15.84 -9.32
CA CYS A 90 1.81 -16.04 -8.38
C CYS A 90 1.83 -17.46 -7.82
N LEU A 91 0.68 -18.01 -7.45
CA LEU A 91 0.53 -19.38 -6.98
C LEU A 91 0.96 -20.40 -8.07
N LYS A 92 0.46 -20.25 -9.31
CA LYS A 92 0.76 -21.15 -10.43
C LYS A 92 2.27 -21.21 -10.75
N TYR A 93 2.97 -20.09 -10.69
CA TYR A 93 4.38 -19.97 -11.06
C TYR A 93 5.33 -19.93 -9.86
N ASN A 94 4.84 -20.16 -8.65
CA ASN A 94 5.60 -20.08 -7.39
C ASN A 94 6.38 -18.76 -7.23
N ILE A 95 5.74 -17.64 -7.54
CA ILE A 95 6.30 -16.30 -7.48
C ILE A 95 5.84 -15.62 -6.18
N LYS A 96 6.76 -14.98 -5.44
CA LYS A 96 6.41 -14.21 -4.26
C LYS A 96 5.59 -12.98 -4.63
N ILE A 97 4.51 -12.72 -3.90
CA ILE A 97 3.75 -11.48 -4.02
C ILE A 97 4.02 -10.55 -2.83
N ILE A 98 4.29 -9.27 -3.12
CA ILE A 98 4.31 -8.20 -2.12
C ILE A 98 3.13 -7.28 -2.41
N TYR A 99 2.18 -7.24 -1.48
CA TYR A 99 0.93 -6.50 -1.62
C TYR A 99 0.91 -5.25 -0.73
N PHE A 100 0.58 -4.12 -1.33
CA PHE A 100 0.34 -2.88 -0.60
C PHE A 100 -1.11 -2.79 -0.14
N SER A 101 -1.34 -3.13 1.12
CA SER A 101 -2.59 -2.88 1.83
C SER A 101 -2.56 -1.49 2.47
N THR A 102 -3.42 -1.22 3.42
CA THR A 102 -3.58 0.09 4.05
C THR A 102 -3.83 -0.03 5.54
N GLY A 103 -3.48 0.99 6.32
CA GLY A 103 -3.91 1.12 7.72
C GLY A 103 -5.44 1.26 7.88
N TYR A 104 -6.17 1.59 6.81
CA TYR A 104 -7.63 1.72 6.83
C TYR A 104 -8.38 0.38 6.86
N VAL A 105 -7.66 -0.76 6.89
CA VAL A 105 -8.26 -2.06 7.22
C VAL A 105 -8.64 -2.16 8.70
N TYR A 106 -8.06 -1.34 9.56
CA TYR A 106 -8.43 -1.25 10.98
C TYR A 106 -9.61 -0.31 11.20
N GLU A 107 -10.31 -0.46 12.32
CA GLU A 107 -11.43 0.39 12.73
C GLU A 107 -11.01 1.85 12.99
N CYS A 108 -9.74 2.07 13.33
CA CYS A 108 -9.15 3.39 13.56
C CYS A 108 -9.75 4.18 14.76
N THR A 109 -10.38 3.49 15.72
CA THR A 109 -11.02 4.09 16.92
C THR A 109 -10.08 4.13 18.13
N LYS A 110 -9.40 3.00 18.44
CA LYS A 110 -8.46 2.91 19.58
C LYS A 110 -7.05 3.37 19.26
N GLY A 111 -6.60 3.19 18.01
CA GLY A 111 -5.21 3.42 17.59
C GLY A 111 -4.23 2.32 18.01
N ASN A 112 -2.96 2.47 17.62
CA ASN A 112 -1.86 1.54 17.93
C ASN A 112 -2.14 0.07 17.58
N TYR A 113 -2.84 -0.16 16.45
CA TYR A 113 -3.24 -1.49 15.99
C TYR A 113 -2.04 -2.36 15.65
N LYS A 114 -1.97 -3.57 16.20
CA LYS A 114 -1.01 -4.61 15.86
C LYS A 114 -1.47 -5.39 14.62
N GLU A 115 -0.55 -6.10 13.97
CA GLU A 115 -0.87 -6.93 12.81
C GLU A 115 -1.86 -8.06 13.12
N SER A 116 -1.90 -8.51 14.37
CA SER A 116 -2.82 -9.54 14.89
C SER A 116 -4.18 -9.01 15.32
N ASP A 117 -4.38 -7.69 15.38
CA ASP A 117 -5.67 -7.12 15.77
C ASP A 117 -6.73 -7.38 14.69
N ALA A 118 -7.98 -7.52 15.13
CA ALA A 118 -9.12 -7.66 14.23
C ALA A 118 -9.21 -6.46 13.27
N VAL A 119 -9.58 -6.76 12.03
CA VAL A 119 -9.74 -5.76 10.97
C VAL A 119 -11.22 -5.44 10.77
N LYS A 120 -11.53 -4.14 10.71
CA LYS A 120 -12.87 -3.60 10.50
C LYS A 120 -12.73 -2.26 9.76
N PRO A 121 -12.68 -2.26 8.42
CA PRO A 121 -12.53 -1.05 7.65
C PRO A 121 -13.67 -0.06 7.90
N PHE A 122 -13.34 1.21 8.07
CA PHE A 122 -14.35 2.26 8.29
C PHE A 122 -14.83 2.93 6.99
N ASN A 123 -14.29 2.56 5.83
CA ASN A 123 -14.71 3.07 4.54
C ASN A 123 -14.55 2.03 3.42
N ASN A 124 -15.19 2.28 2.28
CA ASN A 124 -15.18 1.37 1.13
C ASN A 124 -13.79 1.18 0.51
N TYR A 125 -12.91 2.18 0.58
CA TYR A 125 -11.50 1.99 0.19
C TYR A 125 -10.83 0.93 1.05
N GLY A 126 -10.89 1.07 2.38
CA GLY A 126 -10.33 0.09 3.31
C GLY A 126 -10.92 -1.29 3.09
N LEU A 127 -12.24 -1.39 2.88
CA LEU A 127 -12.95 -2.65 2.60
C LEU A 127 -12.44 -3.29 1.30
N SER A 128 -12.30 -2.54 0.21
CA SER A 128 -11.79 -3.05 -1.06
C SER A 128 -10.34 -3.55 -0.96
N LYS A 129 -9.51 -2.86 -0.16
CA LYS A 129 -8.13 -3.27 0.09
C LYS A 129 -8.05 -4.51 0.98
N LEU A 130 -8.92 -4.63 2.00
CA LEU A 130 -9.02 -5.81 2.84
C LEU A 130 -9.46 -7.04 2.03
N ALA A 131 -10.45 -6.91 1.16
CA ALA A 131 -10.91 -8.01 0.32
C ALA A 131 -9.80 -8.54 -0.61
N GLY A 132 -8.99 -7.64 -1.20
CA GLY A 132 -7.77 -8.03 -1.93
C GLY A 132 -6.73 -8.69 -1.00
N GLU A 133 -6.53 -8.14 0.21
CA GLU A 133 -5.61 -8.69 1.22
C GLU A 133 -5.99 -10.12 1.62
N CYS A 134 -7.28 -10.43 1.74
CA CYS A 134 -7.76 -11.79 2.07
C CYS A 134 -7.27 -12.81 1.04
N SER A 135 -7.33 -12.50 -0.26
CA SER A 135 -6.79 -13.41 -1.29
C SER A 135 -5.29 -13.62 -1.17
N VAL A 136 -4.54 -12.58 -0.81
CA VAL A 136 -3.08 -12.65 -0.63
C VAL A 136 -2.71 -13.46 0.61
N GLN A 137 -3.47 -13.36 1.70
CA GLN A 137 -3.24 -14.13 2.93
C GLN A 137 -3.36 -15.65 2.72
N MET A 138 -4.15 -16.12 1.77
CA MET A 138 -4.27 -17.54 1.42
C MET A 138 -2.97 -18.10 0.82
N TYR A 139 -2.07 -17.25 0.31
CA TYR A 139 -0.82 -17.65 -0.31
C TYR A 139 0.37 -17.41 0.61
N LYS A 140 0.98 -18.50 1.12
CA LYS A 140 2.08 -18.41 2.09
C LYS A 140 3.31 -17.65 1.57
N ASN A 141 3.61 -17.73 0.24
CA ASN A 141 4.72 -17.00 -0.36
C ASN A 141 4.34 -15.53 -0.63
N SER A 142 3.89 -14.84 0.40
CA SER A 142 3.39 -13.48 0.33
C SER A 142 3.93 -12.58 1.44
N LEU A 143 3.96 -11.29 1.16
CA LEU A 143 4.16 -10.21 2.11
C LEU A 143 3.07 -9.17 1.93
N ILE A 144 2.40 -8.81 3.01
CA ILE A 144 1.38 -7.78 3.05
C ILE A 144 1.91 -6.59 3.86
N LEU A 145 1.93 -5.44 3.25
CA LEU A 145 2.34 -4.20 3.88
C LEU A 145 1.10 -3.34 4.13
N ARG A 146 0.62 -3.24 5.38
CA ARG A 146 -0.42 -2.29 5.77
C ARG A 146 0.24 -0.94 5.97
N ILE A 147 0.04 -0.03 5.01
CA ILE A 147 0.82 1.21 4.89
C ILE A 147 -0.06 2.44 5.02
N THR A 148 0.49 3.47 5.67
CA THR A 148 -0.03 4.84 5.62
C THR A 148 1.02 5.75 4.98
N MET A 149 0.89 5.99 3.67
CA MET A 149 1.88 6.78 2.90
C MET A 149 1.25 7.89 2.06
N THR A 150 2.03 8.91 1.75
CA THR A 150 1.61 10.05 0.93
C THR A 150 2.77 10.62 0.13
N GLU A 151 2.46 11.57 -0.75
CA GLU A 151 3.42 12.31 -1.56
C GLU A 151 4.20 13.36 -0.74
N LYS A 152 5.38 13.71 -1.22
CA LYS A 152 6.19 14.83 -0.74
C LYS A 152 6.28 15.90 -1.84
N PRO A 153 5.98 17.21 -1.52
CA PRO A 153 5.48 17.72 -0.24
C PRO A 153 4.08 17.23 0.08
N PHE A 154 3.65 17.35 1.36
CA PHE A 154 2.30 16.98 1.77
C PHE A 154 1.27 17.81 1.00
N ILE A 155 0.35 17.13 0.29
CA ILE A 155 -0.49 17.74 -0.75
C ILE A 155 -1.72 18.48 -0.22
N HIS A 156 -2.17 18.17 1.00
CA HIS A 156 -3.38 18.76 1.55
C HIS A 156 -3.12 20.16 2.08
N LYS A 157 -4.04 21.10 1.78
CA LYS A 157 -3.97 22.49 2.25
C LYS A 157 -4.22 22.60 3.76
N LYS A 158 -5.06 21.70 4.33
CA LYS A 158 -5.41 21.65 5.75
C LYS A 158 -4.78 20.44 6.42
N GLY A 159 -4.32 20.63 7.67
CA GLY A 159 -3.81 19.56 8.52
C GLY A 159 -4.56 19.51 9.85
N TYR A 160 -5.08 18.34 10.20
CA TYR A 160 -5.83 18.14 11.42
C TYR A 160 -4.90 17.96 12.62
N THR A 161 -5.17 18.73 13.71
CA THR A 161 -4.39 18.66 14.95
C THR A 161 -4.82 17.52 15.87
N ASN A 162 -6.07 17.06 15.74
CA ASN A 162 -6.69 16.02 16.54
C ASN A 162 -6.80 14.66 15.83
N LEU A 163 -6.36 14.55 14.57
CA LEU A 163 -6.26 13.28 13.85
C LEU A 163 -4.80 12.82 13.85
N TYR A 164 -4.56 11.61 14.38
CA TYR A 164 -3.22 11.03 14.51
C TYR A 164 -3.04 9.84 13.58
N SER A 165 -1.86 9.75 12.97
CA SER A 165 -1.51 8.67 12.05
C SER A 165 0.01 8.42 12.02
N ASN A 166 0.41 7.32 11.40
CA ASN A 166 1.80 6.99 11.11
C ASN A 166 2.16 7.31 9.65
N TYR A 167 1.82 8.51 9.16
CA TYR A 167 2.19 8.89 7.80
C TYR A 167 3.69 8.81 7.56
N MET A 168 4.04 8.30 6.37
CA MET A 168 5.39 8.37 5.81
C MET A 168 5.33 8.87 4.36
N TYR A 169 6.42 9.41 3.85
CA TYR A 169 6.52 9.77 2.44
C TYR A 169 6.89 8.56 1.60
N HIS A 170 6.52 8.58 0.32
CA HIS A 170 6.88 7.52 -0.63
C HIS A 170 8.39 7.25 -0.65
N GLU A 171 9.22 8.30 -0.57
CA GLU A 171 10.67 8.22 -0.54
C GLU A 171 11.20 7.44 0.67
N ASP A 172 10.53 7.57 1.82
CA ASP A 172 10.94 6.86 3.03
C ASP A 172 10.65 5.35 2.92
N LEU A 173 9.51 5.01 2.28
CA LEU A 173 9.23 3.61 1.96
C LEU A 173 10.27 3.03 0.99
N VAL A 174 10.66 3.77 -0.05
CA VAL A 174 11.69 3.30 -1.01
C VAL A 174 13.00 2.96 -0.30
N LYS A 175 13.41 3.73 0.71
CA LYS A 175 14.64 3.47 1.47
C LYS A 175 14.61 2.16 2.26
N ILE A 176 13.45 1.80 2.83
CA ILE A 176 13.31 0.61 3.67
C ILE A 176 12.84 -0.63 2.93
N LEU A 177 12.28 -0.46 1.72
CA LEU A 177 11.72 -1.56 0.93
C LEU A 177 12.71 -2.72 0.71
N PRO A 178 14.02 -2.50 0.42
CA PRO A 178 14.98 -3.60 0.25
C PRO A 178 15.11 -4.51 1.49
N ARG A 179 14.87 -3.99 2.69
CA ARG A 179 14.91 -4.77 3.94
C ARG A 179 13.63 -5.57 4.18
N LEU A 180 12.55 -5.28 3.42
CA LEU A 180 11.24 -5.89 3.56
C LEU A 180 10.98 -6.99 2.53
N ILE A 181 11.54 -6.90 1.32
CA ILE A 181 11.16 -7.76 0.18
C ILE A 181 11.28 -9.27 0.47
N HIS A 182 12.18 -9.68 1.37
CA HIS A 182 12.37 -11.08 1.76
C HIS A 182 11.59 -11.50 3.01
N LYS A 183 10.83 -10.57 3.63
CA LYS A 183 9.96 -10.89 4.78
C LYS A 183 8.63 -11.48 4.30
N PHE A 184 7.92 -12.14 5.22
CA PHE A 184 6.64 -12.82 4.95
C PHE A 184 5.56 -12.37 5.93
N GLY A 185 4.31 -12.68 5.57
CA GLY A 185 3.14 -12.38 6.40
C GLY A 185 2.78 -10.89 6.38
N ILE A 186 2.22 -10.37 7.46
CA ILE A 186 1.71 -9.01 7.54
C ILE A 186 2.69 -8.15 8.32
N ILE A 187 2.95 -6.93 7.83
CA ILE A 187 3.78 -5.92 8.50
C ILE A 187 3.07 -4.57 8.40
N ASN A 188 2.85 -3.92 9.55
CA ASN A 188 2.43 -2.53 9.61
C ASN A 188 3.60 -1.63 9.25
N VAL A 189 3.40 -0.72 8.29
CA VAL A 189 4.46 0.15 7.77
C VAL A 189 4.01 1.61 7.83
N GLY A 190 4.81 2.44 8.46
CA GLY A 190 4.53 3.86 8.61
C GLY A 190 5.68 4.60 9.25
N GLY A 191 5.51 5.92 9.37
CA GLY A 191 6.46 6.79 10.03
C GLY A 191 6.17 7.00 11.51
N LYS A 192 6.88 7.95 12.11
CA LYS A 192 6.67 8.35 13.51
C LYS A 192 5.25 8.85 13.71
N LEU A 193 4.61 8.45 14.81
CA LEU A 193 3.30 8.93 15.24
C LEU A 193 3.29 10.46 15.32
N ARG A 194 2.34 11.08 14.60
CA ARG A 194 2.11 12.53 14.58
C ARG A 194 0.65 12.85 14.29
N SER A 195 0.20 14.05 14.70
CA SER A 195 -1.00 14.59 14.10
C SER A 195 -0.77 14.90 12.62
N VAL A 196 -1.84 14.87 11.80
CA VAL A 196 -1.75 15.18 10.35
C VAL A 196 -1.14 16.56 10.12
N TYR A 197 -1.49 17.54 10.96
CA TYR A 197 -0.89 18.88 10.91
C TYR A 197 0.62 18.85 11.13
N ASN A 198 1.08 18.22 12.22
CA ASN A 198 2.50 18.15 12.54
C ASN A 198 3.31 17.38 11.49
N PHE A 199 2.72 16.34 10.88
CA PHE A 199 3.35 15.65 9.77
C PHE A 199 3.43 16.52 8.52
N GLY A 200 2.32 17.17 8.13
CA GLY A 200 2.28 18.01 6.93
C GLY A 200 3.23 19.20 7.03
N LYS A 201 3.33 19.83 8.21
CA LYS A 201 4.22 20.98 8.46
C LYS A 201 5.69 20.68 8.22
N LEU A 202 6.13 19.42 8.28
CA LEU A 202 7.52 19.04 8.01
C LEU A 202 7.98 19.45 6.59
N ASN A 203 7.08 19.44 5.61
CA ASN A 203 7.43 19.68 4.20
C ASN A 203 6.43 20.61 3.48
N ASN A 204 5.45 21.17 4.19
CA ASN A 204 4.52 22.16 3.67
C ASN A 204 4.32 23.28 4.69
N LYS A 205 5.10 24.35 4.55
CA LYS A 205 5.04 25.51 5.46
C LYS A 205 3.70 26.28 5.40
N LYS A 206 2.96 26.14 4.28
CA LYS A 206 1.67 26.81 4.03
C LYS A 206 0.46 26.01 4.52
N ILE A 207 0.66 24.88 5.21
CA ILE A 207 -0.44 24.06 5.71
C ILE A 207 -1.25 24.80 6.76
N ILE A 208 -2.57 24.81 6.59
CA ILE A 208 -3.51 25.48 7.50
C ILE A 208 -3.82 24.52 8.66
N LYS A 209 -3.60 24.99 9.87
CA LYS A 209 -3.95 24.28 11.11
C LYS A 209 -5.46 24.25 11.30
N THR A 210 -6.05 23.06 11.52
CA THR A 210 -7.49 22.91 11.75
C THR A 210 -7.78 21.71 12.65
N LYS A 211 -9.04 21.53 13.08
CA LYS A 211 -9.54 20.33 13.75
C LYS A 211 -10.43 19.56 12.78
N CYS A 212 -10.36 18.23 12.81
CA CYS A 212 -11.35 17.36 12.18
C CYS A 212 -12.61 17.35 13.04
N ILE A 213 -13.73 17.79 12.48
CA ILE A 213 -15.06 17.82 13.11
C ILE A 213 -16.00 16.78 12.51
N ASP A 214 -15.60 16.15 11.40
CA ASP A 214 -16.38 15.10 10.75
C ASP A 214 -16.35 13.82 11.62
N LYS A 215 -17.51 13.45 12.15
CA LYS A 215 -17.69 12.26 13.02
C LYS A 215 -17.47 10.94 12.29
N ASN A 216 -17.53 10.92 10.95
CA ASN A 216 -17.29 9.74 10.13
C ASN A 216 -15.79 9.47 9.91
N ILE A 217 -14.92 10.41 10.28
CA ILE A 217 -13.47 10.25 10.16
C ILE A 217 -12.88 9.83 11.52
N PRO A 218 -12.42 8.58 11.67
CA PRO A 218 -11.78 8.13 12.89
C PRO A 218 -10.50 8.92 13.17
N LEU A 219 -10.31 9.36 14.42
CA LEU A 219 -9.21 10.26 14.77
C LEU A 219 -7.90 9.53 15.13
N LYS A 220 -7.95 8.23 15.44
CA LYS A 220 -6.79 7.43 15.89
C LYS A 220 -6.36 6.39 14.85
N GLN A 221 -5.95 6.85 13.69
CA GLN A 221 -5.54 6.02 12.55
C GLN A 221 -4.08 5.53 12.70
N THR A 222 -3.72 5.02 13.88
CA THR A 222 -2.35 4.68 14.20
C THR A 222 -2.14 3.18 14.30
N MET A 223 -0.97 2.72 13.85
CA MET A 223 -0.56 1.33 13.85
C MET A 223 0.62 1.13 14.81
N ASN A 224 0.70 -0.04 15.44
CA ASN A 224 1.89 -0.48 16.13
C ASN A 224 2.97 -0.83 15.09
N LEU A 225 4.17 -0.29 15.25
CA LEU A 225 5.27 -0.47 14.31
C LEU A 225 6.44 -1.27 14.90
N ASP A 226 6.24 -1.99 16.00
CA ASP A 226 7.35 -2.66 16.69
C ASP A 226 7.95 -3.78 15.85
N LYS A 227 7.10 -4.51 15.07
CA LYS A 227 7.58 -5.50 14.10
C LYS A 227 8.46 -4.85 13.02
N LEU A 228 8.03 -3.72 12.47
CA LEU A 228 8.83 -2.96 11.51
C LEU A 228 10.15 -2.49 12.12
N LYS A 229 10.14 -1.91 13.33
CA LYS A 229 11.36 -1.44 14.02
C LYS A 229 12.36 -2.56 14.23
N LYS A 230 11.90 -3.78 14.63
CA LYS A 230 12.78 -4.96 14.78
C LYS A 230 13.45 -5.37 13.47
N ILE A 231 12.75 -5.23 12.34
CA ILE A 231 13.29 -5.54 11.00
C ILE A 231 14.31 -4.48 10.56
N LEU A 232 14.13 -3.23 10.99
CA LEU A 232 14.95 -2.10 10.57
C LEU A 232 16.16 -1.83 11.50
N LYS A 233 16.28 -2.53 12.61
CA LYS A 233 17.52 -2.61 13.41
C LYS A 233 18.52 -3.52 12.71
#